data_1102e1798489babe63c197e6f16ceb21
#
_entry.id   1102e1798489babe63c197e6f16ceb21
#
_cell.length_a   1.000
_cell.length_b   1.000
_cell.length_c   1.000
_cell.angle_alpha   90.00
_cell.angle_beta   90.00
_cell.angle_gamma   90.00
#
_symmetry.space_group_name_H-M   'P 1'
#
loop_
_entity.id
_entity.type
_entity.pdbx_description
1 polymer ?
#
loop_
_entity_poly.entity_id
_entity_poly.type
_entity_poly.pdbx_seq_one_letter_code
_entity_poly.pdbx_strand_id
1 'polypeptide(L)'
;MLLENKVALVTGSGRGIGRAIARLFASEGAAVFLTARTHSELAATVAEINATTRDHETAGFVVADLTHEADGTRAVATAREKFGRIDILVNNAGHYGPVLPIEEYPLAEFDRVIAVHLRAAFLLSKLVLPEMYERESGVILNISSLSAKSAFGWGSAYAAAKAGMLGLTRVNAAEAARKGVRVNALCPGPVTETVMSKELGATLARKLGVSPEQQLAGFLGTLLQGRGQTADEIARAALFLCSEQSSAITGQSINVDGGAAFF
;
A
#
# COMPACT_ATOMS: atom_id res chain seq x y z
N MET A 1 -10.50 -18.84 -8.83
CA MET A 1 -9.60 -17.90 -8.13
C MET A 1 -9.36 -16.69 -9.03
N LEU A 2 -9.36 -15.48 -8.47
CA LEU A 2 -9.28 -14.24 -9.26
C LEU A 2 -7.85 -13.90 -9.72
N LEU A 3 -6.83 -14.46 -9.08
CA LEU A 3 -5.41 -14.18 -9.36
C LEU A 3 -4.62 -15.47 -9.68
N GLU A 4 -5.28 -16.49 -10.21
CA GLU A 4 -4.63 -17.75 -10.56
C GLU A 4 -3.48 -17.51 -11.54
N ASN A 5 -2.32 -18.13 -11.28
CA ASN A 5 -1.09 -18.00 -12.07
C ASN A 5 -0.51 -16.56 -12.14
N LYS A 6 -0.89 -15.64 -11.25
CA LYS A 6 -0.29 -14.30 -11.14
C LYS A 6 0.79 -14.29 -10.07
N VAL A 7 1.79 -13.44 -10.25
CA VAL A 7 2.84 -13.16 -9.26
C VAL A 7 2.68 -11.73 -8.76
N ALA A 8 2.52 -11.56 -7.45
CA ALA A 8 2.34 -10.26 -6.83
C ALA A 8 3.52 -9.89 -5.91
N LEU A 9 4.15 -8.74 -6.15
CA LEU A 9 5.09 -8.11 -5.22
C LEU A 9 4.32 -7.12 -4.33
N VAL A 10 4.30 -7.38 -3.03
CA VAL A 10 3.59 -6.54 -2.04
C VAL A 10 4.58 -5.91 -1.08
N THR A 11 4.63 -4.58 -1.02
CA THR A 11 5.55 -3.86 -0.13
C THR A 11 4.89 -3.51 1.21
N GLY A 12 5.69 -3.46 2.30
CA GLY A 12 5.14 -3.22 3.64
C GLY A 12 4.21 -4.34 4.11
N SER A 13 4.49 -5.57 3.75
CA SER A 13 3.59 -6.73 3.85
C SER A 13 3.80 -7.61 5.08
N GLY A 14 4.64 -7.21 6.03
CA GLY A 14 4.80 -7.93 7.30
C GLY A 14 3.63 -7.79 8.27
N ARG A 15 2.81 -6.73 8.12
CA ARG A 15 1.66 -6.45 9.00
C ARG A 15 0.60 -5.57 8.32
N GLY A 16 -0.53 -5.35 9.00
CA GLY A 16 -1.59 -4.41 8.58
C GLY A 16 -2.14 -4.68 7.19
N ILE A 17 -2.37 -3.62 6.43
CA ILE A 17 -2.98 -3.67 5.09
C ILE A 17 -2.16 -4.56 4.14
N GLY A 18 -0.84 -4.41 4.10
CA GLY A 18 0.02 -5.19 3.21
C GLY A 18 -0.02 -6.69 3.49
N ARG A 19 -0.06 -7.10 4.78
CA ARG A 19 -0.25 -8.51 5.16
C ARG A 19 -1.62 -9.03 4.73
N ALA A 20 -2.69 -8.27 4.96
CA ALA A 20 -4.04 -8.66 4.55
C ALA A 20 -4.14 -8.82 3.02
N ILE A 21 -3.55 -7.92 2.24
CA ILE A 21 -3.47 -8.02 0.78
C ILE A 21 -2.71 -9.29 0.37
N ALA A 22 -1.52 -9.53 0.92
CA ALA A 22 -0.70 -10.69 0.57
C ALA A 22 -1.43 -12.01 0.84
N ARG A 23 -2.08 -12.14 2.01
CA ARG A 23 -2.88 -13.31 2.38
C ARG A 23 -4.06 -13.55 1.42
N LEU A 24 -4.83 -12.50 1.14
CA LEU A 24 -5.98 -12.59 0.25
C LEU A 24 -5.55 -12.93 -1.17
N PHE A 25 -4.48 -12.31 -1.69
CA PHE A 25 -3.99 -12.61 -3.03
C PHE A 25 -3.52 -14.05 -3.15
N ALA A 26 -2.82 -14.58 -2.14
CA ALA A 26 -2.41 -15.98 -2.11
C ALA A 26 -3.61 -16.93 -2.06
N SER A 27 -4.65 -16.65 -1.27
CA SER A 27 -5.88 -17.45 -1.23
C SER A 27 -6.67 -17.41 -2.54
N GLU A 28 -6.44 -16.39 -3.37
CA GLU A 28 -7.01 -16.23 -4.71
C GLU A 28 -6.08 -16.73 -5.83
N GLY A 29 -5.04 -17.50 -5.47
CA GLY A 29 -4.20 -18.24 -6.41
C GLY A 29 -2.95 -17.51 -6.90
N ALA A 30 -2.60 -16.36 -6.35
CA ALA A 30 -1.36 -15.68 -6.68
C ALA A 30 -0.17 -16.26 -5.91
N ALA A 31 0.99 -16.38 -6.56
CA ALA A 31 2.27 -16.40 -5.85
C ALA A 31 2.58 -14.99 -5.33
N VAL A 32 3.00 -14.87 -4.07
CA VAL A 32 3.19 -13.57 -3.43
C VAL A 32 4.62 -13.39 -2.92
N PHE A 33 5.26 -12.29 -3.31
CA PHE A 33 6.57 -11.91 -2.79
C PHE A 33 6.44 -10.69 -1.87
N LEU A 34 6.93 -10.84 -0.65
CA LEU A 34 6.75 -9.88 0.44
C LEU A 34 8.03 -9.10 0.68
N THR A 35 7.89 -7.81 0.98
CA THR A 35 9.03 -7.02 1.45
C THR A 35 8.63 -6.03 2.55
N ALA A 36 9.44 -5.96 3.59
CA ALA A 36 9.36 -5.01 4.70
C ALA A 36 10.71 -4.97 5.44
N ARG A 37 10.82 -4.15 6.49
CA ARG A 37 12.05 -4.01 7.27
C ARG A 37 12.23 -5.08 8.36
N THR A 38 11.14 -5.70 8.82
CA THR A 38 11.16 -6.62 9.97
C THR A 38 11.11 -8.06 9.51
N HIS A 39 12.22 -8.76 9.66
CA HIS A 39 12.34 -10.17 9.27
C HIS A 39 11.27 -11.06 9.92
N SER A 40 11.07 -10.96 11.24
CA SER A 40 10.15 -11.82 11.99
C SER A 40 8.69 -11.66 11.53
N GLU A 41 8.26 -10.44 11.20
CA GLU A 41 6.91 -10.18 10.68
C GLU A 41 6.72 -10.79 9.27
N LEU A 42 7.73 -10.67 8.41
CA LEU A 42 7.71 -11.28 7.06
C LEU A 42 7.70 -12.79 7.14
N ALA A 43 8.59 -13.38 7.94
CA ALA A 43 8.68 -14.84 8.12
C ALA A 43 7.37 -15.42 8.65
N ALA A 44 6.75 -14.77 9.64
CA ALA A 44 5.45 -15.18 10.17
C ALA A 44 4.34 -15.12 9.11
N THR A 45 4.31 -14.05 8.30
CA THR A 45 3.31 -13.89 7.24
C THR A 45 3.49 -14.95 6.14
N VAL A 46 4.72 -15.22 5.71
CA VAL A 46 5.02 -16.26 4.72
C VAL A 46 4.66 -17.65 5.24
N ALA A 47 5.02 -17.96 6.49
CA ALA A 47 4.67 -19.25 7.10
C ALA A 47 3.14 -19.45 7.16
N GLU A 48 2.39 -18.42 7.52
CA GLU A 48 0.92 -18.45 7.55
C GLU A 48 0.33 -18.69 6.13
N ILE A 49 0.82 -17.98 5.11
CA ILE A 49 0.35 -18.15 3.74
C ILE A 49 0.65 -19.56 3.25
N ASN A 50 1.87 -20.02 3.38
CA ASN A 50 2.29 -21.34 2.89
C ASN A 50 1.60 -22.50 3.64
N ALA A 51 1.17 -22.30 4.89
CA ALA A 51 0.38 -23.28 5.62
C ALA A 51 -1.09 -23.39 5.16
N THR A 52 -1.63 -22.34 4.55
CA THR A 52 -3.05 -22.24 4.15
C THR A 52 -3.29 -22.45 2.65
N THR A 53 -2.24 -22.40 1.84
CA THR A 53 -2.30 -22.62 0.39
C THR A 53 -1.96 -24.07 0.03
N ARG A 54 -2.48 -24.54 -1.12
CA ARG A 54 -2.25 -25.93 -1.60
C ARG A 54 -0.80 -26.19 -1.96
N ASP A 55 -0.13 -25.16 -2.47
CA ASP A 55 1.29 -25.18 -2.80
C ASP A 55 2.07 -24.49 -1.68
N HIS A 56 2.88 -25.26 -0.96
CA HIS A 56 3.65 -24.80 0.21
C HIS A 56 4.77 -23.81 -0.14
N GLU A 57 4.96 -23.45 -1.41
CA GLU A 57 5.93 -22.45 -1.88
C GLU A 57 5.27 -21.20 -2.50
N THR A 58 4.00 -20.97 -2.22
CA THR A 58 3.22 -19.83 -2.76
C THR A 58 3.76 -18.47 -2.33
N ALA A 59 4.47 -18.38 -1.19
CA ALA A 59 5.01 -17.11 -0.69
C ALA A 59 6.54 -17.13 -0.52
N GLY A 60 7.15 -15.96 -0.68
CA GLY A 60 8.54 -15.68 -0.40
C GLY A 60 8.75 -14.26 0.08
N PHE A 61 9.93 -13.94 0.61
CA PHE A 61 10.21 -12.57 1.07
C PHE A 61 11.68 -12.19 0.99
N VAL A 62 11.91 -10.87 1.04
CA VAL A 62 13.22 -10.26 1.32
C VAL A 62 13.06 -9.09 2.28
N VAL A 63 13.98 -8.96 3.22
CA VAL A 63 14.06 -7.77 4.10
C VAL A 63 14.65 -6.61 3.31
N ALA A 64 13.93 -5.48 3.26
CA ALA A 64 14.36 -4.29 2.53
C ALA A 64 13.87 -3.00 3.20
N ASP A 65 14.71 -1.99 3.24
CA ASP A 65 14.32 -0.61 3.54
C ASP A 65 14.19 0.16 2.22
N LEU A 66 12.96 0.40 1.80
CA LEU A 66 12.67 1.03 0.51
C LEU A 66 13.01 2.53 0.45
N THR A 67 13.56 3.09 1.51
CA THR A 67 14.24 4.41 1.44
C THR A 67 15.57 4.34 0.69
N HIS A 68 16.13 3.14 0.49
CA HIS A 68 17.36 2.87 -0.25
C HIS A 68 17.06 2.24 -1.61
N GLU A 69 17.61 2.81 -2.67
CA GLU A 69 17.41 2.33 -4.05
C GLU A 69 17.92 0.89 -4.25
N ALA A 70 19.06 0.56 -3.67
CA ALA A 70 19.64 -0.78 -3.74
C ALA A 70 18.71 -1.86 -3.18
N ASP A 71 18.00 -1.55 -2.08
CA ASP A 71 17.05 -2.47 -1.46
C ASP A 71 15.81 -2.67 -2.32
N GLY A 72 15.29 -1.60 -2.92
CA GLY A 72 14.17 -1.70 -3.87
C GLY A 72 14.53 -2.53 -5.10
N THR A 73 15.72 -2.31 -5.67
CA THR A 73 16.25 -3.08 -6.80
C THR A 73 16.41 -4.55 -6.42
N ARG A 74 16.98 -4.85 -5.26
CA ARG A 74 17.13 -6.20 -4.76
C ARG A 74 15.77 -6.89 -4.54
N ALA A 75 14.78 -6.18 -4.02
CA ALA A 75 13.44 -6.75 -3.81
C ALA A 75 12.80 -7.22 -5.13
N VAL A 76 12.90 -6.41 -6.19
CA VAL A 76 12.39 -6.79 -7.52
C VAL A 76 13.19 -7.95 -8.11
N ALA A 77 14.53 -7.91 -8.02
CA ALA A 77 15.39 -8.97 -8.54
C ALA A 77 15.13 -10.32 -7.86
N THR A 78 15.03 -10.34 -6.51
CA THR A 78 14.76 -11.57 -5.75
C THR A 78 13.36 -12.12 -6.02
N ALA A 79 12.36 -11.26 -6.21
CA ALA A 79 11.02 -11.69 -6.59
C ALA A 79 11.01 -12.38 -7.96
N ARG A 80 11.74 -11.83 -8.94
CA ARG A 80 11.91 -12.43 -10.27
C ARG A 80 12.69 -13.74 -10.23
N GLU A 81 13.75 -13.80 -9.45
CA GLU A 81 14.54 -15.02 -9.26
C GLU A 81 13.67 -16.16 -8.72
N LYS A 82 12.80 -15.85 -7.73
CA LYS A 82 11.94 -16.87 -7.13
C LYS A 82 10.78 -17.29 -8.00
N PHE A 83 10.10 -16.37 -8.66
CA PHE A 83 8.81 -16.62 -9.34
C PHE A 83 8.83 -16.35 -10.85
N GLY A 84 9.96 -15.96 -11.41
CA GLY A 84 10.18 -15.74 -12.85
C GLY A 84 9.69 -14.41 -13.39
N ARG A 85 8.68 -13.76 -12.75
CA ARG A 85 8.06 -12.52 -13.22
C ARG A 85 7.34 -11.77 -12.11
N ILE A 86 6.86 -10.55 -12.41
CA ILE A 86 5.96 -9.79 -11.54
C ILE A 86 4.77 -9.33 -12.40
N ASP A 87 3.57 -9.82 -12.10
CA ASP A 87 2.34 -9.41 -12.78
C ASP A 87 1.63 -8.28 -12.06
N ILE A 88 1.78 -8.21 -10.73
CA ILE A 88 1.12 -7.24 -9.88
C ILE A 88 2.15 -6.61 -8.93
N LEU A 89 2.21 -5.28 -8.92
CA LEU A 89 2.97 -4.52 -7.94
C LEU A 89 2.02 -3.78 -7.01
N VAL A 90 2.11 -4.03 -5.68
CA VAL A 90 1.38 -3.29 -4.66
C VAL A 90 2.34 -2.41 -3.87
N ASN A 91 2.32 -1.10 -4.14
CA ASN A 91 3.07 -0.10 -3.41
C ASN A 91 2.31 0.30 -2.13
N ASN A 92 2.55 -0.43 -1.05
CA ASN A 92 1.87 -0.23 0.24
C ASN A 92 2.82 0.22 1.37
N ALA A 93 4.12 0.00 1.25
CA ALA A 93 5.09 0.39 2.29
C ALA A 93 4.98 1.86 2.71
N GLY A 94 5.11 2.12 4.00
CA GLY A 94 5.10 3.48 4.51
C GLY A 94 4.97 3.61 6.02
N HIS A 95 5.12 4.82 6.50
CA HIS A 95 4.87 5.25 7.88
C HIS A 95 4.34 6.69 7.89
N TYR A 96 3.67 7.09 8.96
CA TYR A 96 3.05 8.44 9.02
C TYR A 96 4.09 9.56 9.16
N GLY A 97 5.22 9.28 9.80
CA GLY A 97 6.19 10.29 10.21
C GLY A 97 5.77 11.02 11.50
N PRO A 98 6.51 12.07 11.91
CA PRO A 98 6.16 12.89 13.05
C PRO A 98 4.81 13.61 12.87
N VAL A 99 4.08 13.77 13.97
CA VAL A 99 2.82 14.54 14.02
C VAL A 99 3.16 15.95 14.55
N LEU A 100 3.54 16.83 13.63
CA LEU A 100 4.06 18.18 13.96
C LEU A 100 3.47 19.23 13.00
N PRO A 101 3.32 20.48 13.46
CA PRO A 101 3.01 21.60 12.58
C PRO A 101 4.17 21.81 11.58
N ILE A 102 3.87 22.43 10.44
CA ILE A 102 4.82 22.50 9.33
C ILE A 102 6.11 23.25 9.67
N GLU A 103 6.01 24.30 10.48
CA GLU A 103 7.14 25.12 10.93
C GLU A 103 8.11 24.39 11.88
N GLU A 104 7.65 23.31 12.51
CA GLU A 104 8.44 22.46 13.40
C GLU A 104 8.86 21.15 12.75
N TYR A 105 8.43 20.87 11.49
CA TYR A 105 8.64 19.57 10.87
C TYR A 105 10.08 19.41 10.39
N PRO A 106 10.88 18.44 10.91
CA PRO A 106 12.27 18.26 10.50
C PRO A 106 12.37 17.89 9.02
N LEU A 107 13.19 18.59 8.24
CA LEU A 107 13.37 18.32 6.81
C LEU A 107 13.83 16.88 6.54
N ALA A 108 14.71 16.33 7.38
CA ALA A 108 15.16 14.93 7.24
C ALA A 108 14.02 13.91 7.39
N GLU A 109 13.03 14.18 8.26
CA GLU A 109 11.85 13.32 8.40
C GLU A 109 10.88 13.51 7.23
N PHE A 110 10.76 14.73 6.69
CA PHE A 110 10.02 14.98 5.46
C PHE A 110 10.61 14.14 4.31
N ASP A 111 11.91 14.23 4.08
CA ASP A 111 12.62 13.48 3.04
C ASP A 111 12.45 11.97 3.22
N ARG A 112 12.49 11.47 4.46
CA ARG A 112 12.29 10.06 4.77
C ARG A 112 10.88 9.57 4.42
N VAL A 113 9.85 10.37 4.73
CA VAL A 113 8.46 10.06 4.38
C VAL A 113 8.28 10.06 2.86
N ILE A 114 8.79 11.08 2.16
CA ILE A 114 8.77 11.12 0.68
C ILE A 114 9.50 9.91 0.09
N ALA A 115 10.66 9.55 0.64
CA ALA A 115 11.46 8.44 0.15
C ALA A 115 10.71 7.09 0.22
N VAL A 116 10.10 6.75 1.35
CA VAL A 116 9.44 5.45 1.53
C VAL A 116 8.11 5.36 0.79
N HIS A 117 7.38 6.46 0.61
CA HIS A 117 6.08 6.44 -0.05
C HIS A 117 6.19 6.71 -1.55
N LEU A 118 6.65 7.90 -1.93
CA LEU A 118 6.58 8.38 -3.30
C LEU A 118 7.77 7.91 -4.15
N ARG A 119 9.01 8.12 -3.65
CA ARG A 119 10.20 7.71 -4.37
C ARG A 119 10.29 6.19 -4.53
N ALA A 120 9.94 5.43 -3.49
CA ALA A 120 9.91 3.97 -3.58
C ALA A 120 8.87 3.47 -4.59
N ALA A 121 7.65 4.01 -4.59
CA ALA A 121 6.63 3.66 -5.57
C ALA A 121 7.08 3.98 -7.01
N PHE A 122 7.73 5.13 -7.23
CA PHE A 122 8.31 5.48 -8.52
C PHE A 122 9.40 4.47 -8.93
N LEU A 123 10.35 4.17 -8.05
CA LEU A 123 11.45 3.24 -8.32
C LEU A 123 10.93 1.85 -8.70
N LEU A 124 10.06 1.28 -7.88
CA LEU A 124 9.54 -0.07 -8.12
C LEU A 124 8.70 -0.13 -9.40
N SER A 125 7.88 0.90 -9.67
CA SER A 125 7.16 1.00 -10.94
C SER A 125 8.12 1.05 -12.14
N LYS A 126 9.16 1.89 -12.07
CA LYS A 126 10.22 1.96 -13.10
C LYS A 126 10.87 0.61 -13.37
N LEU A 127 11.08 -0.19 -12.32
CA LEU A 127 11.74 -1.49 -12.44
C LEU A 127 10.84 -2.58 -13.02
N VAL A 128 9.53 -2.58 -12.74
CA VAL A 128 8.61 -3.64 -13.21
C VAL A 128 7.97 -3.35 -14.56
N LEU A 129 7.77 -2.08 -14.91
CA LEU A 129 7.07 -1.68 -16.14
C LEU A 129 7.69 -2.23 -17.44
N PRO A 130 9.00 -2.29 -17.64
CA PRO A 130 9.56 -2.81 -18.89
C PRO A 130 9.10 -4.24 -19.21
N GLU A 131 9.16 -5.15 -18.25
CA GLU A 131 8.72 -6.53 -18.47
C GLU A 131 7.17 -6.66 -18.58
N MET A 132 6.41 -5.79 -17.90
CA MET A 132 4.96 -5.73 -18.06
C MET A 132 4.59 -5.25 -19.48
N TYR A 133 5.34 -4.31 -20.05
CA TYR A 133 5.16 -3.83 -21.42
C TYR A 133 5.46 -4.91 -22.46
N GLU A 134 6.54 -5.67 -22.28
CA GLU A 134 6.91 -6.78 -23.18
C GLU A 134 5.82 -7.87 -23.23
N ARG A 135 5.13 -8.10 -22.11
CA ARG A 135 4.03 -9.07 -22.02
C ARG A 135 2.67 -8.48 -22.32
N GLU A 136 2.58 -7.17 -22.55
CA GLU A 136 1.32 -6.43 -22.68
C GLU A 136 0.32 -6.73 -21.56
N SER A 137 0.83 -6.98 -20.35
CA SER A 137 0.02 -7.36 -19.19
C SER A 137 0.70 -6.97 -17.88
N GLY A 138 -0.03 -6.30 -17.01
CA GLY A 138 0.42 -5.96 -15.67
C GLY A 138 -0.54 -5.07 -14.91
N VAL A 139 -0.40 -5.06 -13.58
CA VAL A 139 -1.17 -4.16 -12.71
C VAL A 139 -0.26 -3.53 -11.66
N ILE A 140 -0.35 -2.22 -11.52
CA ILE A 140 0.27 -1.48 -10.41
C ILE A 140 -0.83 -0.88 -9.54
N LEU A 141 -0.80 -1.19 -8.26
CA LEU A 141 -1.71 -0.64 -7.25
C LEU A 141 -0.94 0.18 -6.23
N ASN A 142 -1.24 1.46 -6.14
CA ASN A 142 -0.65 2.36 -5.17
C ASN A 142 -1.59 2.53 -3.97
N ILE A 143 -1.16 2.16 -2.77
CA ILE A 143 -1.94 2.40 -1.55
C ILE A 143 -1.65 3.83 -1.09
N SER A 144 -2.51 4.74 -1.50
CA SER A 144 -2.51 6.13 -1.09
C SER A 144 -3.19 6.31 0.28
N SER A 145 -4.02 7.31 0.47
CA SER A 145 -4.71 7.58 1.73
C SER A 145 -5.82 8.60 1.51
N LEU A 146 -6.79 8.63 2.41
CA LEU A 146 -7.71 9.76 2.59
C LEU A 146 -6.94 11.09 2.76
N SER A 147 -5.78 11.09 3.40
CA SER A 147 -4.92 12.28 3.55
C SER A 147 -4.38 12.86 2.23
N ALA A 148 -4.49 12.14 1.11
CA ALA A 148 -4.17 12.68 -0.22
C ALA A 148 -5.26 13.59 -0.77
N LYS A 149 -6.47 13.54 -0.20
CA LYS A 149 -7.68 14.20 -0.68
C LYS A 149 -8.30 15.15 0.35
N SER A 150 -8.03 14.92 1.63
CA SER A 150 -8.57 15.72 2.74
C SER A 150 -7.45 16.34 3.56
N ALA A 151 -7.70 17.52 4.10
CA ALA A 151 -6.73 18.25 4.93
C ALA A 151 -6.79 17.76 6.38
N PHE A 152 -5.69 17.18 6.85
CA PHE A 152 -5.48 16.86 8.27
C PHE A 152 -4.25 17.60 8.77
N GLY A 153 -4.40 18.38 9.83
CA GLY A 153 -3.27 19.08 10.45
C GLY A 153 -2.17 18.11 10.92
N TRP A 154 -0.95 18.60 11.02
CA TRP A 154 0.23 17.93 11.56
C TRP A 154 0.76 16.71 10.77
N GLY A 155 0.31 16.52 9.53
CA GLY A 155 0.70 15.41 8.67
C GLY A 155 1.23 15.85 7.30
N SER A 156 1.91 17.00 7.21
CA SER A 156 2.31 17.63 5.94
C SER A 156 3.10 16.72 5.01
N ALA A 157 4.13 16.02 5.50
CA ALA A 157 4.95 15.12 4.70
C ALA A 157 4.15 13.92 4.19
N TYR A 158 3.33 13.32 5.05
CA TYR A 158 2.49 12.18 4.69
C TYR A 158 1.45 12.57 3.64
N ALA A 159 0.72 13.68 3.85
CA ALA A 159 -0.26 14.17 2.89
C ALA A 159 0.38 14.50 1.54
N ALA A 160 1.53 15.19 1.54
CA ALA A 160 2.27 15.50 0.32
C ALA A 160 2.70 14.22 -0.44
N ALA A 161 3.26 13.23 0.27
CA ALA A 161 3.66 11.96 -0.32
C ALA A 161 2.46 11.21 -0.93
N LYS A 162 1.34 11.13 -0.20
CA LYS A 162 0.14 10.41 -0.64
C LYS A 162 -0.59 11.13 -1.78
N ALA A 163 -0.61 12.45 -1.79
CA ALA A 163 -1.10 13.24 -2.93
C ALA A 163 -0.18 13.07 -4.17
N GLY A 164 1.13 13.08 -3.97
CA GLY A 164 2.10 12.79 -5.03
C GLY A 164 1.91 11.41 -5.65
N MET A 165 1.55 10.39 -4.86
CA MET A 165 1.21 9.05 -5.39
C MET A 165 0.00 9.08 -6.33
N LEU A 166 -1.00 9.95 -6.12
CA LEU A 166 -2.13 10.10 -7.05
C LEU A 166 -1.67 10.71 -8.38
N GLY A 167 -0.75 11.68 -8.34
CA GLY A 167 -0.10 12.22 -9.53
C GLY A 167 0.66 11.14 -10.31
N LEU A 168 1.51 10.39 -9.61
CA LEU A 168 2.27 9.27 -10.18
C LEU A 168 1.34 8.20 -10.80
N THR A 169 0.23 7.86 -10.14
CA THR A 169 -0.77 6.92 -10.64
C THR A 169 -1.32 7.34 -11.99
N ARG A 170 -1.72 8.61 -12.13
CA ARG A 170 -2.29 9.13 -13.38
C ARG A 170 -1.28 9.12 -14.53
N VAL A 171 -0.05 9.55 -14.27
CA VAL A 171 0.99 9.58 -15.30
C VAL A 171 1.36 8.16 -15.73
N ASN A 172 1.62 7.26 -14.79
CA ASN A 172 1.94 5.87 -15.11
C ASN A 172 0.78 5.20 -15.87
N ALA A 173 -0.48 5.48 -15.53
CA ALA A 173 -1.63 4.95 -16.25
C ALA A 173 -1.68 5.47 -17.71
N ALA A 174 -1.45 6.76 -17.90
CA ALA A 174 -1.44 7.36 -19.24
C ALA A 174 -0.36 6.78 -20.16
N GLU A 175 0.83 6.48 -19.60
CA GLU A 175 1.96 5.90 -20.34
C GLU A 175 1.80 4.39 -20.60
N ALA A 176 1.11 3.67 -19.69
CA ALA A 176 1.08 2.22 -19.65
C ALA A 176 -0.19 1.59 -20.27
N ALA A 177 -1.31 2.32 -20.34
CA ALA A 177 -2.60 1.75 -20.72
C ALA A 177 -2.60 1.08 -22.10
N ARG A 178 -1.97 1.73 -23.12
CA ARG A 178 -1.86 1.18 -24.47
C ARG A 178 -0.89 -0.01 -24.59
N LYS A 179 -0.19 -0.31 -23.53
CA LYS A 179 0.75 -1.43 -23.38
C LYS A 179 0.18 -2.53 -22.47
N GLY A 180 -1.15 -2.57 -22.32
CA GLY A 180 -1.83 -3.61 -21.55
C GLY A 180 -1.65 -3.53 -20.03
N VAL A 181 -1.12 -2.42 -19.49
CA VAL A 181 -0.86 -2.28 -18.04
C VAL A 181 -1.82 -1.29 -17.41
N ARG A 182 -2.47 -1.69 -16.32
CA ARG A 182 -3.36 -0.83 -15.53
C ARG A 182 -2.65 -0.31 -14.28
N VAL A 183 -2.87 0.97 -13.97
CA VAL A 183 -2.30 1.60 -12.78
C VAL A 183 -3.40 2.35 -12.04
N ASN A 184 -3.67 1.98 -10.79
CA ASN A 184 -4.70 2.61 -9.95
C ASN A 184 -4.17 2.91 -8.55
N ALA A 185 -4.89 3.73 -7.81
CA ALA A 185 -4.65 3.99 -6.40
C ALA A 185 -5.86 3.62 -5.55
N LEU A 186 -5.61 3.11 -4.34
CA LEU A 186 -6.59 3.05 -3.26
C LEU A 186 -6.31 4.17 -2.26
N CYS A 187 -7.37 4.79 -1.76
CA CYS A 187 -7.32 5.80 -0.71
C CYS A 187 -8.07 5.26 0.53
N PRO A 188 -7.40 4.48 1.40
CA PRO A 188 -8.00 4.02 2.64
C PRO A 188 -8.33 5.18 3.58
N GLY A 189 -9.44 5.06 4.28
CA GLY A 189 -9.73 5.82 5.48
C GLY A 189 -9.02 5.26 6.71
N PRO A 190 -9.58 5.45 7.91
CA PRO A 190 -8.97 4.97 9.15
C PRO A 190 -9.09 3.45 9.28
N VAL A 191 -7.98 2.73 9.09
CA VAL A 191 -7.90 1.30 9.38
C VAL A 191 -7.46 1.13 10.84
N THR A 192 -8.41 1.19 11.74
CA THR A 192 -8.20 1.41 13.19
C THR A 192 -7.45 0.29 13.91
N GLU A 193 -7.41 -0.91 13.36
CA GLU A 193 -6.70 -2.06 13.92
C GLU A 193 -5.18 -2.03 13.68
N THR A 194 -4.69 -1.21 12.72
CA THR A 194 -3.27 -1.14 12.40
C THR A 194 -2.45 -0.42 13.47
N VAL A 195 -1.19 -0.82 13.61
CA VAL A 195 -0.24 -0.17 14.52
C VAL A 195 -0.11 1.32 14.20
N MET A 196 0.03 1.66 12.91
CA MET A 196 0.13 3.07 12.47
C MET A 196 -1.07 3.90 12.92
N SER A 197 -2.30 3.39 12.77
CA SER A 197 -3.52 4.10 13.16
C SER A 197 -3.60 4.29 14.68
N LYS A 198 -3.24 3.27 15.46
CA LYS A 198 -3.23 3.33 16.93
C LYS A 198 -2.20 4.35 17.45
N GLU A 199 -0.98 4.33 16.92
CA GLU A 199 0.09 5.28 17.29
C GLU A 199 -0.27 6.71 16.91
N LEU A 200 -0.84 6.92 15.72
CA LEU A 200 -1.34 8.22 15.27
C LEU A 200 -2.45 8.72 16.18
N GLY A 201 -3.47 7.89 16.45
CA GLY A 201 -4.60 8.23 17.32
C GLY A 201 -4.16 8.60 18.73
N ALA A 202 -3.26 7.83 19.34
CA ALA A 202 -2.70 8.14 20.66
C ALA A 202 -1.90 9.46 20.67
N THR A 203 -1.19 9.77 19.59
CA THR A 203 -0.44 11.01 19.47
C THR A 203 -1.37 12.21 19.29
N LEU A 204 -2.40 12.08 18.47
CA LEU A 204 -3.41 13.12 18.27
C LEU A 204 -4.21 13.38 19.56
N ALA A 205 -4.60 12.34 20.29
CA ALA A 205 -5.30 12.46 21.57
C ALA A 205 -4.50 13.31 22.58
N ARG A 206 -3.20 13.03 22.71
CA ARG A 206 -2.29 13.82 23.57
C ARG A 206 -2.21 15.29 23.13
N LYS A 207 -2.10 15.56 21.83
CA LYS A 207 -2.03 16.93 21.31
C LYS A 207 -3.34 17.70 21.51
N LEU A 208 -4.47 17.01 21.44
CA LEU A 208 -5.80 17.61 21.63
C LEU A 208 -6.23 17.68 23.10
N GLY A 209 -5.48 17.08 24.03
CA GLY A 209 -5.84 17.05 25.45
C GLY A 209 -7.07 16.23 25.76
N VAL A 210 -7.35 15.18 24.96
CA VAL A 210 -8.48 14.26 25.12
C VAL A 210 -8.02 12.82 25.31
N SER A 211 -8.93 11.91 25.71
CA SER A 211 -8.58 10.49 25.75
C SER A 211 -8.47 9.89 24.33
N PRO A 212 -7.69 8.78 24.14
CA PRO A 212 -7.65 8.09 22.86
C PRO A 212 -9.03 7.65 22.36
N GLU A 213 -9.91 7.25 23.25
CA GLU A 213 -11.30 6.85 22.94
C GLU A 213 -12.13 8.03 22.44
N GLN A 214 -12.00 9.19 23.09
CA GLN A 214 -12.69 10.41 22.67
C GLN A 214 -12.19 10.89 21.31
N GLN A 215 -10.87 10.86 21.08
CA GLN A 215 -10.28 11.21 19.78
C GLN A 215 -10.79 10.29 18.68
N LEU A 216 -10.78 8.97 18.91
CA LEU A 216 -11.26 7.98 17.95
C LEU A 216 -12.76 8.17 17.69
N ALA A 217 -13.59 8.29 18.72
CA ALA A 217 -15.03 8.48 18.58
C ALA A 217 -15.36 9.76 17.80
N GLY A 218 -14.68 10.88 18.10
CA GLY A 218 -14.82 12.13 17.36
C GLY A 218 -14.48 11.98 15.88
N PHE A 219 -13.37 11.28 15.56
CA PHE A 219 -12.99 11.05 14.17
C PHE A 219 -13.98 10.11 13.45
N LEU A 220 -14.37 8.99 14.07
CA LEU A 220 -15.32 8.05 13.48
C LEU A 220 -16.70 8.69 13.26
N GLY A 221 -17.12 9.61 14.13
CA GLY A 221 -18.35 10.37 13.98
C GLY A 221 -18.40 11.26 12.73
N THR A 222 -17.25 11.55 12.09
CA THR A 222 -17.22 12.28 10.82
C THR A 222 -17.41 11.39 9.58
N LEU A 223 -17.37 10.07 9.75
CA LEU A 223 -17.55 9.10 8.66
C LEU A 223 -19.03 8.75 8.49
N LEU A 224 -19.52 8.63 7.26
CA LEU A 224 -20.91 8.21 7.01
C LEU A 224 -21.22 6.85 7.61
N GLN A 225 -20.29 5.91 7.60
CA GLN A 225 -20.46 4.58 8.19
C GLN A 225 -20.28 4.58 9.71
N GLY A 226 -19.81 5.65 10.35
CA GLY A 226 -19.59 5.74 11.78
C GLY A 226 -18.55 4.77 12.35
N ARG A 227 -17.75 4.13 11.50
CA ARG A 227 -16.74 3.14 11.90
C ARG A 227 -15.47 3.21 11.03
N GLY A 228 -14.36 2.73 11.57
CA GLY A 228 -13.17 2.49 10.79
C GLY A 228 -13.30 1.30 9.83
N GLN A 229 -12.43 1.24 8.85
CA GLN A 229 -12.31 0.11 7.95
C GLN A 229 -11.38 -0.95 8.56
N THR A 230 -11.52 -2.21 8.11
CA THR A 230 -10.59 -3.29 8.42
C THR A 230 -9.53 -3.42 7.32
N ALA A 231 -8.39 -4.03 7.63
CA ALA A 231 -7.37 -4.34 6.64
C ALA A 231 -7.91 -5.29 5.55
N ASP A 232 -8.82 -6.18 5.90
CA ASP A 232 -9.48 -7.10 4.97
C ASP A 232 -10.43 -6.38 4.01
N GLU A 233 -11.12 -5.30 4.43
CA GLU A 233 -11.93 -4.48 3.52
C GLU A 233 -11.06 -3.79 2.47
N ILE A 234 -9.89 -3.27 2.89
CA ILE A 234 -8.92 -2.69 1.95
C ILE A 234 -8.34 -3.78 1.02
N ALA A 235 -8.04 -4.97 1.54
CA ALA A 235 -7.53 -6.08 0.76
C ALA A 235 -8.54 -6.56 -0.32
N ARG A 236 -9.84 -6.60 0.00
CA ARG A 236 -10.88 -6.91 -1.01
C ARG A 236 -10.97 -5.88 -2.12
N ALA A 237 -10.85 -4.61 -1.81
CA ALA A 237 -10.80 -3.57 -2.84
C ALA A 237 -9.51 -3.66 -3.68
N ALA A 238 -8.38 -4.00 -3.06
CA ALA A 238 -7.13 -4.26 -3.75
C ALA A 238 -7.25 -5.47 -4.70
N LEU A 239 -7.86 -6.56 -4.25
CA LEU A 239 -8.13 -7.75 -5.07
C LEU A 239 -8.98 -7.40 -6.30
N PHE A 240 -10.07 -6.65 -6.13
CA PHE A 240 -10.90 -6.20 -7.24
C PHE A 240 -10.07 -5.41 -8.26
N LEU A 241 -9.30 -4.40 -7.82
CA LEU A 241 -8.49 -3.57 -8.72
C LEU A 241 -7.32 -4.31 -9.36
N CYS A 242 -6.83 -5.38 -8.76
CA CYS A 242 -5.75 -6.20 -9.32
C CYS A 242 -6.24 -7.36 -10.19
N SER A 243 -7.52 -7.68 -10.19
CA SER A 243 -8.12 -8.74 -11.01
C SER A 243 -8.68 -8.22 -12.32
N GLU A 244 -9.09 -9.16 -13.21
CA GLU A 244 -9.74 -8.83 -14.49
C GLU A 244 -11.13 -8.20 -14.31
N GLN A 245 -11.73 -8.29 -13.13
CA GLN A 245 -13.00 -7.64 -12.83
C GLN A 245 -12.96 -6.11 -12.97
N SER A 246 -11.77 -5.53 -12.92
CA SER A 246 -11.52 -4.09 -13.10
C SER A 246 -10.79 -3.76 -14.41
N SER A 247 -10.93 -4.59 -15.44
CA SER A 247 -10.21 -4.43 -16.72
C SER A 247 -10.39 -3.07 -17.40
N ALA A 248 -11.53 -2.41 -17.19
CA ALA A 248 -11.82 -1.07 -17.72
C ALA A 248 -11.39 0.08 -16.78
N ILE A 249 -10.73 -0.22 -15.63
CA ILE A 249 -10.37 0.79 -14.62
C ILE A 249 -8.86 1.00 -14.63
N THR A 250 -8.42 2.20 -15.03
CA THR A 250 -7.02 2.64 -14.94
C THR A 250 -6.95 4.15 -14.70
N GLY A 251 -5.89 4.63 -14.04
CA GLY A 251 -5.69 6.04 -13.69
C GLY A 251 -6.57 6.55 -12.55
N GLN A 252 -7.34 5.69 -11.89
CA GLN A 252 -8.31 6.08 -10.88
C GLN A 252 -7.73 6.05 -9.46
N SER A 253 -8.33 6.87 -8.59
CA SER A 253 -8.07 6.86 -7.15
C SER A 253 -9.36 6.55 -6.40
N ILE A 254 -9.51 5.31 -5.96
CA ILE A 254 -10.73 4.78 -5.36
C ILE A 254 -10.68 4.93 -3.84
N ASN A 255 -11.70 5.57 -3.27
CA ASN A 255 -11.83 5.69 -1.82
C ASN A 255 -12.38 4.39 -1.22
N VAL A 256 -11.77 3.97 -0.11
CA VAL A 256 -12.25 2.90 0.77
C VAL A 256 -12.19 3.45 2.19
N ASP A 257 -13.04 4.39 2.51
CA ASP A 257 -12.89 5.33 3.63
C ASP A 257 -14.16 5.50 4.50
N GLY A 258 -15.19 4.68 4.26
CA GLY A 258 -16.43 4.75 5.02
C GLY A 258 -17.25 6.01 4.76
N GLY A 259 -17.01 6.70 3.64
CA GLY A 259 -17.71 7.91 3.27
C GLY A 259 -17.11 9.16 3.92
N ALA A 260 -15.78 9.22 4.03
CA ALA A 260 -15.07 10.40 4.53
C ALA A 260 -14.81 11.45 3.45
N ALA A 261 -14.64 11.03 2.19
CA ALA A 261 -14.44 11.92 1.05
C ALA A 261 -15.23 11.44 -0.18
N PHE A 262 -15.65 12.40 -1.05
CA PHE A 262 -16.53 12.13 -2.19
C PHE A 262 -15.87 12.39 -3.56
N PHE A 263 -14.58 12.65 -3.62
CA PHE A 263 -13.84 13.03 -4.84
C PHE A 263 -12.48 12.35 -4.95
#